data_d347622cfaa2a0d61597cae4fdbf067b
#
_entry.id   d347622cfaa2a0d61597cae4fdbf067b
#
_cell.length_a   1.000
_cell.length_b   1.000
_cell.length_c   1.000
_cell.angle_alpha   90.00
_cell.angle_beta   90.00
_cell.angle_gamma   90.00
#
_symmetry.space_group_name_H-M   'P 1'
#
loop_
_entity.id
_entity.type
_entity.pdbx_description
1 polymer ?
#
loop_
_entity_poly.entity_id
_entity_poly.type
_entity_poly.pdbx_seq_one_letter_code
_entity_poly.pdbx_strand_id
1 'polypeptide(L)'
;MLGTTTDRLHVLPPGETWLAQVTPREVDSAAVTSITAEATVEGEAPRGPAGLSVASSSLHAGEYPTELRGVVANTHGEDGGSVGPIARVFDEAGRIVGDSRTYAYDVPSGGQRRFVASFFRRTARRIRDGFDHEVVLDRASQ
;
A
#
# COMPACT_ATOMS: atom_id res chain seq x y z
N MET A 1 0.86 -7.81 28.48
CA MET A 1 0.62 -7.42 27.07
C MET A 1 1.01 -5.96 26.89
N LEU A 2 1.92 -5.67 26.00
CA LEU A 2 2.41 -4.31 25.75
C LEU A 2 1.47 -3.49 24.90
N GLY A 3 0.70 -4.11 24.04
CA GLY A 3 -0.28 -3.41 23.23
C GLY A 3 -0.82 -4.27 22.10
N THR A 4 -1.86 -3.76 21.47
CA THR A 4 -2.49 -4.36 20.29
C THR A 4 -2.63 -3.29 19.22
N THR A 5 -2.36 -3.65 17.99
CA THR A 5 -2.54 -2.78 16.83
C THR A 5 -3.13 -3.59 15.69
N THR A 6 -3.84 -2.93 14.79
CA THR A 6 -4.57 -3.58 13.70
C THR A 6 -4.27 -2.88 12.39
N ASP A 7 -4.10 -3.66 11.34
CA ASP A 7 -4.10 -3.18 9.96
C ASP A 7 -5.29 -3.81 9.21
N ARG A 8 -5.77 -3.16 8.19
CA ARG A 8 -6.94 -3.61 7.43
C ARG A 8 -6.73 -3.44 5.94
N LEU A 9 -7.01 -4.49 5.21
CA LEU A 9 -7.20 -4.45 3.76
C LEU A 9 -8.69 -4.66 3.46
N HIS A 10 -9.27 -3.84 2.60
CA HIS A 10 -10.69 -3.91 2.30
C HIS A 10 -11.02 -5.04 1.33
N VAL A 11 -10.11 -5.33 0.42
CA VAL A 11 -10.32 -6.37 -0.59
C VAL A 11 -9.03 -7.14 -0.82
N LEU A 12 -9.10 -8.46 -0.67
CA LEU A 12 -8.02 -9.37 -1.06
C LEU A 12 -8.56 -10.35 -2.10
N PRO A 13 -8.16 -10.23 -3.37
CA PRO A 13 -8.61 -11.14 -4.41
C PRO A 13 -8.18 -12.60 -4.12
N PRO A 14 -8.93 -13.60 -4.59
CA PRO A 14 -8.55 -15.00 -4.43
C PRO A 14 -7.15 -15.28 -5.00
N GLY A 15 -6.34 -16.00 -4.27
CA GLY A 15 -4.97 -16.35 -4.66
C GLY A 15 -3.92 -15.27 -4.43
N GLU A 16 -4.32 -14.08 -4.03
CA GLU A 16 -3.42 -12.98 -3.72
C GLU A 16 -2.92 -13.04 -2.27
N THR A 17 -1.74 -12.49 -2.06
CA THR A 17 -1.13 -12.36 -0.73
C THR A 17 -1.00 -10.90 -0.35
N TRP A 18 -1.37 -10.57 0.86
CA TRP A 18 -1.18 -9.25 1.42
C TRP A 18 -0.19 -9.29 2.57
N LEU A 19 0.80 -8.40 2.50
CA LEU A 19 1.71 -8.17 3.61
C LEU A 19 1.15 -7.07 4.50
N ALA A 20 0.52 -7.46 5.59
CA ALA A 20 0.03 -6.53 6.58
C ALA A 20 1.19 -5.84 7.28
N GLN A 21 1.07 -4.55 7.49
CA GLN A 21 2.01 -3.80 8.29
C GLN A 21 1.30 -3.11 9.44
N VAL A 22 1.69 -3.45 10.64
CA VAL A 22 1.17 -2.83 11.85
C VAL A 22 2.30 -2.15 12.60
N THR A 23 2.05 -0.90 12.99
CA THR A 23 3.01 -0.12 13.77
C THR A 23 2.44 0.10 15.16
N PRO A 24 3.00 -0.57 16.18
CA PRO A 24 2.56 -0.33 17.55
C PRO A 24 2.87 1.11 17.96
N ARG A 25 1.91 1.73 18.60
CA ARG A 25 2.10 3.06 19.18
C ARG A 25 2.54 2.92 20.63
N GLU A 26 3.41 3.80 21.06
CA GLU A 26 3.84 3.89 22.46
C GLU A 26 4.41 2.60 23.05
N VAL A 27 5.01 1.77 22.22
CA VAL A 27 5.67 0.53 22.65
C VAL A 27 7.17 0.66 22.45
N ASP A 28 7.93 0.41 23.52
CA ASP A 28 9.39 0.27 23.41
C ASP A 28 9.71 -1.05 22.72
N SER A 29 10.27 -0.99 21.52
CA SER A 29 10.64 -2.18 20.76
C SER A 29 11.62 -3.09 21.47
N ALA A 30 12.46 -2.56 22.35
CA ALA A 30 13.38 -3.34 23.17
C ALA A 30 12.68 -4.20 24.24
N ALA A 31 11.45 -3.84 24.60
CA ALA A 31 10.66 -4.59 25.59
C ALA A 31 9.80 -5.71 24.95
N VAL A 32 9.79 -5.81 23.63
CA VAL A 32 9.00 -6.83 22.92
C VAL A 32 9.72 -8.17 22.94
N THR A 33 9.12 -9.16 23.57
CA THR A 33 9.64 -10.53 23.63
C THR A 33 8.94 -11.50 22.70
N SER A 34 7.70 -11.20 22.33
CA SER A 34 6.91 -12.01 21.40
C SER A 34 5.86 -11.18 20.68
N ILE A 35 5.48 -11.63 19.50
CA ILE A 35 4.43 -11.04 18.69
C ILE A 35 3.47 -12.15 18.28
N THR A 36 2.18 -11.92 18.46
CA THR A 36 1.12 -12.80 17.95
C THR A 36 0.31 -12.07 16.92
N ALA A 37 0.05 -12.69 15.80
CA ALA A 37 -0.79 -12.12 14.74
C ALA A 37 -2.03 -12.99 14.53
N GLU A 38 -3.17 -12.35 14.41
CA GLU A 38 -4.44 -12.98 14.05
C GLU A 38 -5.00 -12.31 12.82
N ALA A 39 -5.51 -13.10 11.88
CA ALA A 39 -6.19 -12.60 10.70
C ALA A 39 -7.66 -13.03 10.76
N THR A 40 -8.55 -12.08 10.55
CA THR A 40 -9.99 -12.35 10.44
C THR A 40 -10.49 -11.89 9.07
N VAL A 41 -11.37 -12.70 8.48
CA VAL A 41 -12.07 -12.33 7.25
C VAL A 41 -13.50 -11.99 7.62
N GLU A 42 -13.88 -10.75 7.36
CA GLU A 42 -15.24 -10.26 7.63
C GLU A 42 -16.06 -10.32 6.33
N GLY A 43 -16.86 -11.35 6.18
CA GLY A 43 -17.82 -11.50 5.10
C GLY A 43 -17.23 -11.75 3.72
N GLU A 44 -18.10 -11.78 2.71
CA GLU A 44 -17.64 -11.75 1.32
C GLU A 44 -17.13 -10.35 1.00
N ALA A 45 -15.88 -10.28 0.55
CA ALA A 45 -15.32 -9.02 0.10
C ALA A 45 -16.19 -8.43 -1.02
N PRO A 46 -16.58 -7.16 -0.94
CA PRO A 46 -17.11 -6.48 -2.10
C PRO A 46 -16.09 -6.66 -3.22
N ARG A 47 -16.57 -6.89 -4.43
CA ARG A 47 -15.68 -7.04 -5.59
C ARG A 47 -14.68 -5.91 -5.58
N GLY A 48 -13.40 -6.25 -5.73
CA GLY A 48 -12.34 -5.27 -5.82
C GLY A 48 -12.64 -4.22 -6.88
N PRO A 49 -11.83 -3.17 -7.00
CA PRO A 49 -12.03 -2.16 -8.03
C PRO A 49 -11.87 -2.80 -9.40
N ALA A 50 -12.98 -3.37 -9.90
CA ALA A 50 -13.01 -4.10 -11.16
C ALA A 50 -12.56 -3.20 -12.31
N GLY A 51 -11.61 -3.68 -13.11
CA GLY A 51 -11.08 -2.93 -14.24
C GLY A 51 -10.01 -1.89 -13.89
N LEU A 52 -9.70 -1.70 -12.62
CA LEU A 52 -8.60 -0.83 -12.20
C LEU A 52 -7.31 -1.64 -12.03
N SER A 53 -6.22 -1.12 -12.56
CA SER A 53 -4.91 -1.72 -12.46
C SER A 53 -3.81 -0.66 -12.39
N VAL A 54 -2.64 -1.04 -11.88
CA VAL A 54 -1.46 -0.18 -11.93
C VAL A 54 -0.81 -0.33 -13.29
N ALA A 55 -0.85 0.71 -14.10
CA ALA A 55 -0.26 0.71 -15.45
C ALA A 55 1.26 0.88 -15.39
N SER A 56 1.75 1.67 -14.44
CA SER A 56 3.18 1.91 -14.24
C SER A 56 3.44 2.40 -12.82
N SER A 57 4.65 2.16 -12.34
CA SER A 57 5.12 2.72 -11.07
C SER A 57 6.63 2.87 -11.09
N SER A 58 7.13 3.88 -10.38
CA SER A 58 8.56 4.12 -10.23
C SER A 58 8.88 4.70 -8.86
N LEU A 59 9.97 4.23 -8.26
CA LEU A 59 10.48 4.73 -7.01
C LEU A 59 11.49 5.86 -7.25
N HIS A 60 11.27 6.99 -6.61
CA HIS A 60 12.16 8.15 -6.62
C HIS A 60 12.73 8.33 -5.22
N ALA A 61 13.97 7.91 -5.04
CA ALA A 61 14.72 8.01 -3.80
C ALA A 61 16.04 8.74 -4.02
N GLY A 62 16.79 8.97 -2.94
CA GLY A 62 18.09 9.67 -3.01
C GLY A 62 17.99 11.15 -2.66
N GLU A 63 16.95 11.83 -3.07
CA GLU A 63 16.61 13.18 -2.68
C GLU A 63 15.26 13.23 -1.99
N TYR A 64 15.10 14.09 -1.00
CA TYR A 64 13.81 14.28 -0.36
C TYR A 64 12.95 15.27 -1.18
N PRO A 65 11.67 15.02 -1.40
CA PRO A 65 10.89 13.91 -0.86
C PRO A 65 11.12 12.58 -1.59
N THR A 66 11.17 11.50 -0.83
CA THR A 66 11.14 10.14 -1.39
C THR A 66 9.70 9.78 -1.72
N GLU A 67 9.47 9.38 -2.95
CA GLU A 67 8.13 9.15 -3.48
C GLU A 67 8.09 7.91 -4.36
N LEU A 68 6.99 7.20 -4.30
CA LEU A 68 6.62 6.24 -5.33
C LEU A 68 5.52 6.85 -6.18
N ARG A 69 5.81 7.02 -7.46
CA ARG A 69 4.89 7.61 -8.43
C ARG A 69 4.34 6.53 -9.33
N GLY A 70 3.09 6.63 -9.69
CA GLY A 70 2.49 5.65 -10.58
C GLY A 70 1.25 6.18 -11.30
N VAL A 71 0.69 5.28 -12.10
CA VAL A 71 -0.51 5.52 -12.88
C VAL A 71 -1.48 4.37 -12.65
N VAL A 72 -2.70 4.70 -12.30
CA VAL A 72 -3.82 3.77 -12.28
C VAL A 72 -4.57 3.90 -13.61
N ALA A 73 -4.81 2.78 -14.27
CA ALA A 73 -5.60 2.70 -15.49
C ALA A 73 -6.93 2.03 -15.21
N ASN A 74 -7.97 2.51 -15.89
CA ASN A 74 -9.28 1.90 -15.88
C ASN A 74 -9.58 1.30 -17.25
N THR A 75 -9.57 -0.02 -17.34
CA THR A 75 -9.87 -0.75 -18.58
C THR A 75 -11.33 -1.18 -18.68
N HIS A 76 -12.14 -0.82 -17.69
CA HIS A 76 -13.56 -1.11 -17.66
C HIS A 76 -14.37 -0.09 -18.47
N GLY A 77 -15.53 -0.50 -18.97
CA GLY A 77 -16.42 0.38 -19.72
C GLY A 77 -17.20 1.42 -18.90
N GLU A 78 -17.00 1.45 -17.58
CA GLU A 78 -17.65 2.37 -16.65
C GLU A 78 -16.61 3.17 -15.86
N ASP A 79 -17.00 4.33 -15.35
CA ASP A 79 -16.14 5.09 -14.48
C ASP A 79 -15.78 4.26 -13.22
N GLY A 80 -14.50 4.16 -12.94
CA GLY A 80 -13.98 3.21 -11.94
C GLY A 80 -14.08 3.68 -10.51
N GLY A 81 -14.52 4.89 -10.29
CA GLY A 81 -14.54 5.47 -8.95
C GLY A 81 -13.15 5.71 -8.37
N SER A 82 -13.06 5.66 -7.07
CA SER A 82 -11.84 5.97 -6.33
C SER A 82 -11.16 4.70 -5.81
N VAL A 83 -9.86 4.70 -5.81
CA VAL A 83 -9.03 3.59 -5.36
C VAL A 83 -7.90 4.09 -4.46
N GLY A 84 -7.45 3.24 -3.55
CA GLY A 84 -6.35 3.54 -2.64
C GLY A 84 -5.09 2.76 -2.98
N PRO A 85 -4.16 3.31 -3.78
CA PRO A 85 -2.87 2.69 -3.97
C PRO A 85 -2.10 2.60 -2.65
N ILE A 86 -1.59 1.40 -2.36
CA ILE A 86 -0.70 1.13 -1.23
C ILE A 86 0.67 0.80 -1.80
N ALA A 87 1.62 1.68 -1.57
CA ALA A 87 3.00 1.52 -2.01
C ALA A 87 3.83 0.85 -0.92
N ARG A 88 4.64 -0.12 -1.28
CA ARG A 88 5.59 -0.77 -0.39
C ARG A 88 6.95 -0.84 -1.03
N VAL A 89 7.97 -0.61 -0.23
CA VAL A 89 9.36 -0.69 -0.66
C VAL A 89 10.08 -1.75 0.14
N PHE A 90 10.87 -2.56 -0.56
CA PHE A 90 11.63 -3.67 0.02
C PHE A 90 13.12 -3.43 -0.14
N ASP A 91 13.88 -3.77 0.89
CA ASP A 91 15.35 -3.76 0.80
C ASP A 91 15.87 -4.97 0.01
N GLU A 92 17.18 -5.06 -0.13
CA GLU A 92 17.85 -6.13 -0.86
C GLU A 92 17.62 -7.52 -0.26
N ALA A 93 17.27 -7.58 1.02
CA ALA A 93 16.92 -8.83 1.71
C ALA A 93 15.42 -9.18 1.63
N GLY A 94 14.62 -8.38 0.91
CA GLY A 94 13.19 -8.58 0.78
C GLY A 94 12.37 -8.12 1.99
N ARG A 95 12.96 -7.34 2.90
CA ARG A 95 12.25 -6.80 4.07
C ARG A 95 11.58 -5.48 3.72
N ILE A 96 10.37 -5.27 4.22
CA ILE A 96 9.67 -4.01 4.06
C ILE A 96 10.40 -2.91 4.83
N VAL A 97 10.81 -1.86 4.12
CA VAL A 97 11.46 -0.68 4.70
C VAL A 97 10.57 0.55 4.70
N GLY A 98 9.48 0.52 3.96
CA GLY A 98 8.51 1.60 3.95
C GLY A 98 7.20 1.20 3.31
N ASP A 99 6.12 1.83 3.76
CA ASP A 99 4.82 1.76 3.13
C ASP A 99 4.18 3.15 3.12
N SER A 100 3.31 3.38 2.15
CA SER A 100 2.55 4.61 2.05
C SER A 100 1.24 4.34 1.32
N ARG A 101 0.16 4.88 1.84
CA ARG A 101 -1.14 4.84 1.18
C ARG A 101 -1.46 6.21 0.61
N THR A 102 -1.98 6.21 -0.60
CA THR A 102 -2.51 7.40 -1.25
C THR A 102 -3.86 7.09 -1.89
N TYR A 103 -4.37 8.02 -2.67
CA TYR A 103 -5.67 7.86 -3.32
C TYR A 103 -5.61 8.33 -4.76
N ALA A 104 -6.34 7.64 -5.63
CA ALA A 104 -6.62 8.08 -6.99
C ALA A 104 -8.14 8.20 -7.13
N TYR A 105 -8.60 9.41 -7.34
CA TYR A 105 -10.02 9.72 -7.40
C TYR A 105 -10.51 9.80 -8.85
N ASP A 106 -11.74 9.37 -9.06
CA ASP A 106 -12.46 9.55 -10.32
C ASP A 106 -11.66 9.07 -11.54
N VAL A 107 -11.20 7.82 -11.50
CA VAL A 107 -10.49 7.24 -12.64
C VAL A 107 -11.49 7.01 -13.78
N PRO A 108 -11.41 7.77 -14.87
CA PRO A 108 -12.43 7.70 -15.91
C PRO A 108 -12.37 6.38 -16.68
N SER A 109 -13.51 5.96 -17.21
CA SER A 109 -13.58 4.81 -18.11
C SER A 109 -12.61 4.95 -19.27
N GLY A 110 -11.78 3.93 -19.51
CA GLY A 110 -10.76 3.95 -20.55
C GLY A 110 -9.62 4.94 -20.31
N GLY A 111 -9.59 5.58 -19.15
CA GLY A 111 -8.62 6.61 -18.80
C GLY A 111 -7.63 6.21 -17.73
N GLN A 112 -6.90 7.19 -17.27
CA GLN A 112 -5.82 7.01 -16.29
C GLN A 112 -5.78 8.15 -15.28
N ARG A 113 -5.24 7.84 -14.09
CA ARG A 113 -4.93 8.84 -13.08
C ARG A 113 -3.54 8.59 -12.51
N ARG A 114 -2.79 9.66 -12.32
CA ARG A 114 -1.51 9.62 -11.63
C ARG A 114 -1.73 9.59 -10.13
N PHE A 115 -0.84 8.92 -9.43
CA PHE A 115 -0.77 8.97 -7.97
C PHE A 115 0.67 9.17 -7.51
N VAL A 116 0.81 9.74 -6.33
CA VAL A 116 2.09 9.90 -5.64
C VAL A 116 1.91 9.41 -4.21
N ALA A 117 2.70 8.42 -3.83
CA ALA A 117 2.78 7.95 -2.45
C ALA A 117 4.08 8.47 -1.84
N SER A 118 3.96 9.36 -0.87
CA SER A 118 5.10 9.99 -0.22
C SER A 118 5.45 9.26 1.07
N PHE A 119 6.73 9.16 1.36
CA PHE A 119 7.24 8.54 2.58
C PHE A 119 7.70 9.61 3.56
N PHE A 120 7.36 9.43 4.84
CA PHE A 120 7.84 10.32 5.88
C PHE A 120 9.37 10.33 5.92
N ARG A 121 9.96 11.46 6.29
CA ARG A 121 11.41 11.65 6.29
C ARG A 121 12.16 10.54 7.01
N ARG A 122 11.65 10.06 8.13
CA ARG A 122 12.26 8.98 8.90
C ARG A 122 12.31 7.67 8.11
N THR A 123 11.25 7.34 7.43
CA THR A 123 11.16 6.17 6.54
C THR A 123 11.98 6.39 5.28
N ALA A 124 11.90 7.57 4.68
CA ALA A 124 12.63 7.94 3.46
C ALA A 124 14.14 7.74 3.57
N ARG A 125 14.71 7.94 4.75
CA ARG A 125 16.14 7.73 5.01
C ARG A 125 16.60 6.28 4.85
N ARG A 126 15.67 5.33 4.92
CA ARG A 126 15.94 3.89 4.76
C ARG A 126 15.76 3.41 3.34
N ILE A 127 15.16 4.22 2.49
CA ILE A 127 14.84 3.87 1.10
C ILE A 127 15.95 4.37 0.20
N ARG A 128 16.45 3.48 -0.65
CA ARG A 128 17.50 3.77 -1.63
C ARG A 128 17.02 3.48 -3.04
N ASP A 129 17.60 4.16 -4.02
CA ASP A 129 17.40 3.84 -5.42
C ASP A 129 17.79 2.37 -5.68
N GLY A 130 17.00 1.71 -6.51
CA GLY A 130 17.20 0.31 -6.84
C GLY A 130 16.53 -0.67 -5.88
N PHE A 131 15.90 -0.21 -4.79
CA PHE A 131 15.08 -1.07 -3.97
C PHE A 131 13.82 -1.50 -4.74
N ASP A 132 13.40 -2.73 -4.50
CA ASP A 132 12.16 -3.24 -5.08
C ASP A 132 10.96 -2.56 -4.45
N HIS A 133 9.89 -2.45 -5.22
CA HIS A 133 8.63 -1.92 -4.74
C HIS A 133 7.46 -2.68 -5.35
N GLU A 134 6.33 -2.59 -4.67
CA GLU A 134 5.05 -3.04 -5.18
C GLU A 134 3.98 -1.99 -4.90
N VAL A 135 2.94 -2.00 -5.71
CA VAL A 135 1.73 -1.22 -5.48
C VAL A 135 0.53 -2.14 -5.51
N VAL A 136 -0.23 -2.13 -4.43
CA VAL A 136 -1.49 -2.86 -4.32
C VAL A 136 -2.62 -1.85 -4.35
N LEU A 137 -3.66 -2.12 -5.14
CA LEU A 137 -4.85 -1.28 -5.17
C LEU A 137 -5.86 -1.79 -4.16
N ASP A 138 -6.18 -0.96 -3.19
CA ASP A 138 -7.25 -1.20 -2.24
C ASP A 138 -8.46 -0.33 -2.59
N ARG A 139 -9.62 -0.70 -2.08
CA ARG A 139 -10.80 0.15 -2.20
C ARG A 139 -10.57 1.44 -1.40
N ALA A 140 -10.85 2.57 -2.01
CA ALA A 140 -10.85 3.81 -1.26
C ALA A 140 -11.89 3.73 -0.14
N SER A 141 -11.47 3.97 1.09
CA SER A 141 -12.42 4.11 2.20
C SER A 141 -13.23 5.38 1.98
N GLN A 142 -14.51 5.20 1.97
CA GLN A 142 -15.42 6.33 1.96
C GLN A 142 -15.57 6.91 3.36
#